data_8341f91782cc61c80ebccab6a27c3be1
#
_entry.id   8341f91782cc61c80ebccab6a27c3be1
#
_cell.length_a   1.000
_cell.length_b   1.000
_cell.length_c   1.000
_cell.angle_alpha   90.00
_cell.angle_beta   90.00
_cell.angle_gamma   90.00
#
_symmetry.space_group_name_H-M   'P 1'
#
loop_
_entity.id
_entity.type
_entity.pdbx_description
1 polymer ?
#
loop_
_entity_poly.entity_id
_entity_poly.type
_entity_poly.pdbx_seq_one_letter_code
_entity_poly.pdbx_strand_id
1 'polypeptide(L)'
;MLTTIIYRSHICEDVPVKALENMVAAANSKNRQSNVTGILLFNGTHFFQLLEGPAENVSSIYEQICQDTRHHNVVELMRDHGPSRRFGKVGMELFDLRQFDREEVLQQVLDKGTSRYQLTYSDRALQFFRTFVEATEKANYFELPPA
;
A
#
# COMPACT_ATOMS: atom_id res chain seq x y z
N MET A 1 -3.52 -16.07 -13.83
CA MET A 1 -4.44 -15.08 -13.25
C MET A 1 -3.69 -14.23 -12.23
N LEU A 2 -3.89 -12.95 -12.26
CA LEU A 2 -3.32 -12.02 -11.31
C LEU A 2 -4.29 -11.73 -10.17
N THR A 3 -3.75 -11.51 -8.99
CA THR A 3 -4.53 -11.15 -7.81
C THR A 3 -4.08 -9.78 -7.32
N THR A 4 -5.03 -8.95 -6.94
CA THR A 4 -4.78 -7.64 -6.32
C THR A 4 -5.38 -7.69 -4.92
N ILE A 5 -4.56 -7.40 -3.91
CA ILE A 5 -5.01 -7.29 -2.52
C ILE A 5 -4.68 -5.89 -2.03
N ILE A 6 -5.65 -5.25 -1.36
CA ILE A 6 -5.42 -4.02 -0.61
C ILE A 6 -5.77 -4.30 0.84
N TYR A 7 -4.86 -3.94 1.74
CA TYR A 7 -5.10 -4.05 3.18
C TYR A 7 -4.63 -2.79 3.89
N ARG A 8 -5.06 -2.63 5.12
CA ARG A 8 -4.54 -1.64 6.06
C ARG A 8 -4.21 -2.32 7.38
N SER A 9 -3.30 -1.72 8.13
CA SER A 9 -2.91 -2.22 9.44
C SER A 9 -2.41 -1.08 10.33
N HIS A 10 -2.32 -1.35 11.64
CA HIS A 10 -1.70 -0.44 12.60
C HIS A 10 -0.27 -0.89 12.88
N ILE A 11 0.64 0.05 13.06
CA ILE A 11 1.97 -0.27 13.58
C ILE A 11 1.90 -0.47 15.09
N CYS A 12 2.81 -1.31 15.61
CA CYS A 12 2.87 -1.60 17.04
C CYS A 12 3.69 -0.59 17.83
N GLU A 13 4.68 0.03 17.17
CA GLU A 13 5.59 1.00 17.77
C GLU A 13 5.92 2.08 16.76
N ASP A 14 6.49 3.19 17.23
CA ASP A 14 6.99 4.22 16.31
C ASP A 14 8.04 3.61 15.39
N VAL A 15 7.90 3.87 14.10
CA VAL A 15 8.84 3.41 13.09
C VAL A 15 9.63 4.62 12.57
N PRO A 16 10.92 4.72 12.91
CA PRO A 16 11.75 5.78 12.33
C PRO A 16 11.83 5.66 10.81
N VAL A 17 11.99 6.78 10.13
CA VAL A 17 12.09 6.80 8.66
C VAL A 17 13.14 5.80 8.17
N LYS A 18 14.30 5.76 8.82
CA LYS A 18 15.38 4.85 8.43
C LYS A 18 14.98 3.38 8.51
N ALA A 19 14.30 2.99 9.59
CA ALA A 19 13.81 1.62 9.76
C ALA A 19 12.79 1.27 8.68
N LEU A 20 11.89 2.20 8.37
CA LEU A 20 10.90 2.03 7.33
C LEU A 20 11.56 1.86 5.96
N GLU A 21 12.56 2.67 5.63
CA GLU A 21 13.31 2.55 4.39
C GLU A 21 13.98 1.19 4.25
N ASN A 22 14.56 0.67 5.33
CA ASN A 22 15.18 -0.64 5.35
C ASN A 22 14.17 -1.76 5.12
N MET A 23 13.00 -1.67 5.74
CA MET A 23 11.90 -2.61 5.53
C MET A 23 11.46 -2.64 4.07
N VAL A 24 11.31 -1.48 3.48
CA VAL A 24 10.88 -1.34 2.09
C VAL A 24 11.93 -1.88 1.13
N ALA A 25 13.20 -1.64 1.39
CA ALA A 25 14.29 -2.17 0.56
C ALA A 25 14.27 -3.70 0.53
N ALA A 26 14.08 -4.34 1.68
CA ALA A 26 13.99 -5.80 1.78
C ALA A 26 12.73 -6.32 1.06
N ALA A 27 11.59 -5.67 1.27
CA ALA A 27 10.34 -6.03 0.62
C ALA A 27 10.41 -5.84 -0.89
N ASN A 28 11.07 -4.78 -1.36
CA ASN A 28 11.26 -4.52 -2.79
C ASN A 28 11.99 -5.68 -3.48
N SER A 29 13.08 -6.13 -2.89
CA SER A 29 13.84 -7.27 -3.43
C SER A 29 12.97 -8.53 -3.52
N LYS A 30 12.25 -8.83 -2.44
CA LYS A 30 11.37 -10.00 -2.39
C LYS A 30 10.23 -9.92 -3.39
N ASN A 31 9.60 -8.75 -3.49
CA ASN A 31 8.50 -8.53 -4.44
C ASN A 31 8.97 -8.67 -5.89
N ARG A 32 10.15 -8.17 -6.19
CA ARG A 32 10.74 -8.31 -7.53
C ARG A 32 10.97 -9.78 -7.89
N GLN A 33 11.51 -10.55 -6.97
CA GLN A 33 11.75 -11.99 -7.18
C GLN A 33 10.46 -12.76 -7.39
N SER A 34 9.38 -12.30 -6.77
CA SER A 34 8.06 -12.94 -6.83
C SER A 34 7.15 -12.35 -7.91
N ASN A 35 7.65 -11.42 -8.73
CA ASN A 35 6.87 -10.76 -9.77
C ASN A 35 5.64 -10.04 -9.21
N VAL A 36 5.80 -9.39 -8.07
CA VAL A 36 4.72 -8.69 -7.35
C VAL A 36 4.98 -7.20 -7.35
N THR A 37 3.94 -6.43 -7.64
CA THR A 37 3.90 -4.97 -7.46
C THR A 37 3.42 -4.67 -6.06
N GLY A 38 4.10 -3.78 -5.34
CA GLY A 38 3.67 -3.29 -4.04
C GLY A 38 3.68 -1.78 -4.01
N ILE A 39 2.61 -1.20 -3.49
CA ILE A 39 2.53 0.24 -3.24
C ILE A 39 2.13 0.41 -1.78
N LEU A 40 3.04 0.97 -0.99
CA LEU A 40 2.87 1.12 0.45
C LEU A 40 2.71 2.59 0.81
N LEU A 41 1.62 2.92 1.48
CA LEU A 41 1.42 4.22 2.08
C LEU A 41 1.57 4.08 3.60
N PHE A 42 2.23 5.05 4.22
CA PHE A 42 2.42 5.09 5.66
C PHE A 42 2.15 6.50 6.16
N ASN A 43 1.35 6.62 7.22
CA ASN A 43 0.98 7.93 7.76
C ASN A 43 1.54 8.19 9.16
N GLY A 44 2.38 7.31 9.68
CA GLY A 44 2.92 7.39 11.03
C GLY A 44 2.29 6.41 12.00
N THR A 45 1.05 5.98 11.76
CA THR A 45 0.32 5.06 12.62
C THR A 45 -0.23 3.85 11.88
N HIS A 46 -0.50 3.99 10.59
CA HIS A 46 -1.12 2.95 9.78
C HIS A 46 -0.31 2.71 8.52
N PHE A 47 -0.30 1.45 8.10
CA PHE A 47 0.07 1.06 6.74
C PHE A 47 -1.17 0.87 5.90
N PHE A 48 -1.05 1.20 4.64
CA PHE A 48 -2.01 0.87 3.60
C PHE A 48 -1.20 0.37 2.41
N GLN A 49 -1.50 -0.83 1.94
CA GLN A 49 -0.69 -1.42 0.88
C GLN A 49 -1.55 -2.09 -0.18
N LEU A 50 -1.15 -1.90 -1.43
CA LEU A 50 -1.62 -2.69 -2.55
C LEU A 50 -0.53 -3.69 -2.93
N LEU A 51 -0.94 -4.96 -3.12
CA LEU A 51 -0.11 -6.03 -3.66
C LEU A 51 -0.78 -6.57 -4.92
N GLU A 52 -0.02 -6.71 -6.00
CA GLU A 52 -0.57 -7.22 -7.25
C GLU A 52 0.45 -8.10 -7.97
N GLY A 53 0.01 -9.27 -8.42
CA GLY A 53 0.89 -10.19 -9.13
C GLY A 53 0.27 -11.58 -9.23
N PRO A 54 1.08 -12.60 -9.56
CA PRO A 54 0.61 -13.97 -9.62
C PRO A 54 -0.06 -14.38 -8.31
N ALA A 55 -1.22 -15.03 -8.41
CA ALA A 55 -2.08 -15.29 -7.25
C ALA A 55 -1.37 -15.99 -6.10
N GLU A 56 -0.58 -17.02 -6.40
CA GLU A 56 0.15 -17.78 -5.38
C GLU A 56 1.19 -16.92 -4.68
N ASN A 57 1.89 -16.08 -5.43
CA ASN A 57 2.95 -15.23 -4.91
C ASN A 57 2.38 -14.12 -4.03
N VAL A 58 1.29 -13.51 -4.46
CA VAL A 58 0.59 -12.47 -3.67
C VAL A 58 0.07 -13.07 -2.37
N SER A 59 -0.56 -14.23 -2.44
CA SER A 59 -1.10 -14.91 -1.26
C SER A 59 0.00 -15.26 -0.26
N SER A 60 1.13 -15.77 -0.73
CA SER A 60 2.27 -16.09 0.12
C SER A 60 2.83 -14.86 0.83
N ILE A 61 3.01 -13.76 0.09
CA ILE A 61 3.50 -12.51 0.66
C ILE A 61 2.51 -11.96 1.68
N TYR A 62 1.23 -11.97 1.36
CA TYR A 62 0.18 -11.47 2.26
C TYR A 62 0.11 -12.29 3.55
N GLU A 63 0.22 -13.60 3.49
CA GLU A 63 0.27 -14.44 4.69
C GLU A 63 1.44 -14.06 5.60
N GLN A 64 2.61 -13.83 5.04
CA GLN A 64 3.78 -13.40 5.80
C GLN A 64 3.56 -12.04 6.45
N ILE A 65 2.91 -11.14 5.73
CA ILE A 65 2.55 -9.81 6.25
C ILE A 65 1.61 -9.95 7.44
N CYS A 66 0.60 -10.80 7.35
CA CYS A 66 -0.35 -11.03 8.44
C CYS A 66 0.31 -11.61 9.70
N GLN A 67 1.39 -12.35 9.54
CA GLN A 67 2.14 -12.95 10.65
C GLN A 67 3.22 -12.03 11.22
N ASP A 68 3.51 -10.93 10.56
CA ASP A 68 4.56 -10.00 11.00
C ASP A 68 4.09 -9.25 12.25
N THR A 69 4.86 -9.37 13.33
CA THR A 69 4.51 -8.79 14.63
C THR A 69 4.77 -7.28 14.73
N ARG A 70 5.36 -6.67 13.71
CA ARG A 70 5.60 -5.22 13.70
C ARG A 70 4.34 -4.41 13.52
N HIS A 71 3.24 -5.05 13.12
CA HIS A 71 1.93 -4.42 12.99
C HIS A 71 0.84 -5.35 13.51
N HIS A 72 -0.37 -4.82 13.62
CA HIS A 72 -1.55 -5.55 14.06
C HIS A 72 -2.80 -5.01 13.38
N ASN A 73 -3.94 -5.65 13.62
CA ASN A 73 -5.23 -5.25 13.03
C ASN A 73 -5.15 -5.16 11.51
N VAL A 74 -4.59 -6.19 10.88
CA VAL A 74 -4.57 -6.28 9.42
C VAL A 74 -5.98 -6.50 8.92
N VAL A 75 -6.49 -5.56 8.14
CA VAL A 75 -7.84 -5.61 7.58
C VAL A 75 -7.73 -5.62 6.06
N GLU A 76 -8.18 -6.70 5.46
CA GLU A 76 -8.25 -6.79 4.01
C GLU A 76 -9.42 -5.93 3.52
N LEU A 77 -9.13 -4.97 2.66
CA LEU A 77 -10.12 -4.04 2.13
C LEU A 77 -10.64 -4.46 0.76
N MET A 78 -9.78 -5.09 -0.04
CA MET A 78 -10.12 -5.52 -1.39
C MET A 78 -9.31 -6.73 -1.76
N ARG A 79 -9.97 -7.68 -2.44
CA ARG A 79 -9.30 -8.79 -3.10
C ARG A 79 -9.97 -8.98 -4.44
N ASP A 80 -9.19 -8.90 -5.51
CA ASP A 80 -9.71 -8.98 -6.86
C ASP A 80 -8.79 -9.83 -7.72
N HIS A 81 -9.33 -10.38 -8.80
CA HIS A 81 -8.61 -11.24 -9.72
C HIS A 81 -8.86 -10.77 -11.14
N GLY A 82 -7.85 -10.86 -11.98
CA GLY A 82 -7.99 -10.43 -13.35
C GLY A 82 -6.87 -10.92 -14.24
N PRO A 83 -7.02 -10.75 -15.56
CA PRO A 83 -6.03 -11.22 -16.53
C PRO A 83 -4.83 -10.30 -16.69
N SER A 84 -4.91 -9.05 -16.25
CA SER A 84 -3.87 -8.06 -16.48
C SER A 84 -3.57 -7.23 -15.24
N ARG A 85 -2.36 -6.66 -15.21
CA ARG A 85 -1.94 -5.76 -14.14
C ARG A 85 -2.61 -4.41 -14.25
N ARG A 86 -2.94 -3.86 -13.08
CA ARG A 86 -3.34 -2.45 -12.94
C ARG A 86 -2.13 -1.54 -12.77
N PHE A 87 -1.09 -2.08 -12.12
CA PHE A 87 0.16 -1.35 -11.81
C PHE A 87 1.33 -2.12 -12.41
N GLY A 88 2.07 -1.47 -13.31
CA GLY A 88 3.00 -2.19 -14.18
C GLY A 88 4.35 -2.53 -13.59
N LYS A 89 4.76 -1.87 -12.52
CA LYS A 89 6.12 -1.99 -12.02
C LYS A 89 6.19 -2.97 -10.86
N VAL A 90 6.97 -4.05 -11.01
CA VAL A 90 7.22 -4.97 -9.90
C VAL A 90 8.17 -4.34 -8.88
N GLY A 91 8.13 -4.86 -7.65
CA GLY A 91 8.90 -4.31 -6.54
C GLY A 91 8.00 -3.57 -5.58
N MET A 92 8.60 -2.87 -4.61
CA MET A 92 7.88 -2.12 -3.60
C MET A 92 8.22 -0.63 -3.73
N GLU A 93 7.19 0.22 -3.74
CA GLU A 93 7.37 1.66 -3.59
C GLU A 93 6.71 2.14 -2.32
N LEU A 94 7.38 3.05 -1.63
CA LEU A 94 6.90 3.65 -0.40
C LEU A 94 6.54 5.11 -0.64
N PHE A 95 5.37 5.49 -0.14
CA PHE A 95 4.98 6.89 -0.02
C PHE A 95 4.73 7.19 1.46
N ASP A 96 5.66 7.89 2.08
CA ASP A 96 5.53 8.28 3.49
C ASP A 96 4.75 9.59 3.55
N LEU A 97 3.51 9.52 4.01
CA LEU A 97 2.62 10.68 4.07
C LEU A 97 3.04 11.71 5.13
N ARG A 98 4.03 11.38 5.95
CA ARG A 98 4.64 12.36 6.85
C ARG A 98 5.58 13.33 6.12
N GLN A 99 6.05 12.93 4.90
CA GLN A 99 7.06 13.66 4.14
C GLN A 99 6.54 14.22 2.82
N PHE A 100 5.43 13.67 2.29
CA PHE A 100 4.93 14.02 0.97
C PHE A 100 3.53 14.59 1.05
N ASP A 101 3.26 15.54 0.17
CA ASP A 101 1.93 16.10 0.01
C ASP A 101 0.95 15.05 -0.51
N ARG A 102 -0.26 15.09 0.01
CA ARG A 102 -1.34 14.15 -0.31
C ARG A 102 -1.66 14.11 -1.81
N GLU A 103 -1.78 15.27 -2.43
CA GLU A 103 -2.12 15.35 -3.86
C GLU A 103 -1.00 14.78 -4.73
N GLU A 104 0.25 15.02 -4.35
CA GLU A 104 1.40 14.42 -5.02
C GLU A 104 1.38 12.91 -4.95
N VAL A 105 1.08 12.36 -3.76
CA VAL A 105 1.01 10.91 -3.57
C VAL A 105 -0.06 10.30 -4.48
N LEU A 106 -1.25 10.88 -4.50
CA LEU A 106 -2.33 10.40 -5.36
C LEU A 106 -1.96 10.47 -6.84
N GLN A 107 -1.30 11.55 -7.26
CA GLN A 107 -0.86 11.69 -8.65
C GLN A 107 0.19 10.65 -9.01
N GLN A 108 1.14 10.37 -8.12
CA GLN A 108 2.16 9.36 -8.38
C GLN A 108 1.57 7.95 -8.43
N VAL A 109 0.58 7.65 -7.61
CA VAL A 109 -0.14 6.38 -7.69
C VAL A 109 -0.83 6.23 -9.04
N LEU A 110 -1.48 7.28 -9.53
CA LEU A 110 -2.10 7.29 -10.86
C LEU A 110 -1.08 7.03 -11.97
N ASP A 111 0.10 7.64 -11.86
CA ASP A 111 1.15 7.53 -12.87
C ASP A 111 1.72 6.11 -12.97
N LYS A 112 1.52 5.28 -11.96
CA LYS A 112 1.97 3.88 -11.95
C LYS A 112 1.01 2.92 -12.61
N GLY A 113 -0.17 3.37 -12.98
CA GLY A 113 -1.14 2.52 -13.65
C GLY A 113 -0.67 2.10 -15.04
N THR A 114 -0.98 0.86 -15.42
CA THR A 114 -0.63 0.31 -16.74
C THR A 114 -1.58 0.78 -17.82
N SER A 115 -2.77 1.24 -17.44
CA SER A 115 -3.77 1.72 -18.38
C SER A 115 -4.61 2.80 -17.70
N ARG A 116 -4.83 3.90 -18.43
CA ARG A 116 -5.67 4.99 -17.91
C ARG A 116 -7.11 4.57 -17.68
N TYR A 117 -7.57 3.55 -18.40
CA TYR A 117 -8.93 3.02 -18.21
C TYR A 117 -9.10 2.32 -16.87
N GLN A 118 -8.02 1.74 -16.34
CA GLN A 118 -8.07 1.01 -15.09
C GLN A 118 -7.97 1.91 -13.87
N LEU A 119 -7.56 3.15 -14.07
CA LEU A 119 -7.36 4.12 -12.99
C LEU A 119 -8.33 5.30 -13.08
N THR A 120 -9.56 5.04 -13.52
CA THR A 120 -10.62 6.04 -13.49
C THR A 120 -11.12 6.25 -12.06
N TYR A 121 -11.87 7.33 -11.86
CA TYR A 121 -12.48 7.59 -10.56
C TYR A 121 -13.42 6.49 -10.09
N SER A 122 -13.88 5.64 -10.98
CA SER A 122 -14.72 4.50 -10.64
C SER A 122 -13.93 3.24 -10.27
N ASP A 123 -12.60 3.23 -10.44
CA ASP A 123 -11.79 2.09 -10.05
C ASP A 123 -11.75 1.96 -8.53
N ARG A 124 -12.06 0.77 -8.02
CA ARG A 124 -12.11 0.51 -6.57
C ARG A 124 -10.76 0.71 -5.90
N ALA A 125 -9.69 0.29 -6.54
CA ALA A 125 -8.35 0.43 -5.96
C ALA A 125 -8.02 1.90 -5.73
N LEU A 126 -8.27 2.74 -6.74
CA LEU A 126 -8.03 4.17 -6.62
C LEU A 126 -8.89 4.81 -5.53
N GLN A 127 -10.14 4.39 -5.41
CA GLN A 127 -11.03 4.88 -4.35
C GLN A 127 -10.50 4.53 -2.96
N PHE A 128 -9.95 3.33 -2.77
CA PHE A 128 -9.34 2.95 -1.49
C PHE A 128 -8.11 3.80 -1.17
N PHE A 129 -7.25 4.05 -2.15
CA PHE A 129 -6.11 4.95 -1.98
C PHE A 129 -6.56 6.34 -1.56
N ARG A 130 -7.52 6.89 -2.27
CA ARG A 130 -8.07 8.22 -1.98
C ARG A 130 -8.66 8.29 -0.58
N THR A 131 -9.45 7.30 -0.21
CA THR A 131 -10.08 7.23 1.12
C THR A 131 -9.03 7.20 2.22
N PHE A 132 -8.00 6.40 2.07
CA PHE A 132 -6.93 6.34 3.07
C PHE A 132 -6.20 7.67 3.22
N VAL A 133 -5.84 8.29 2.11
CA VAL A 133 -5.11 9.56 2.12
C VAL A 133 -5.96 10.68 2.73
N GLU A 134 -7.25 10.74 2.39
CA GLU A 134 -8.18 11.72 2.96
C GLU A 134 -8.40 11.50 4.46
N ALA A 135 -8.54 10.25 4.88
CA ALA A 135 -8.69 9.91 6.29
C ALA A 135 -7.45 10.30 7.09
N THR A 136 -6.27 10.11 6.51
CA THR A 136 -5.01 10.53 7.12
C THR A 136 -4.98 12.03 7.38
N GLU A 137 -5.40 12.81 6.40
CA GLU A 137 -5.47 14.26 6.57
C GLU A 137 -6.44 14.64 7.70
N LYS A 138 -7.60 14.04 7.73
CA LYS A 138 -8.60 14.31 8.78
C LYS A 138 -8.07 13.92 10.15
N ALA A 139 -7.42 12.78 10.27
CA ALA A 139 -6.83 12.32 11.52
C ALA A 139 -5.78 13.32 12.01
N ASN A 140 -4.89 13.76 11.13
CA ASN A 140 -3.88 14.74 11.49
C ASN A 140 -4.48 16.08 11.91
N TYR A 141 -5.63 16.43 11.34
CA TYR A 141 -6.32 17.67 11.64
C TYR A 141 -7.07 17.62 12.97
N PHE A 142 -7.76 16.52 13.25
CA PHE A 142 -8.68 16.41 14.38
C PHE A 142 -8.06 15.75 15.61
N GLU A 143 -7.00 15.01 15.47
CA GLU A 143 -6.42 14.21 16.55
C GLU A 143 -5.19 14.84 17.18
N LEU A 144 -5.10 16.11 17.13
CA LEU A 144 -3.95 16.83 17.66
C LEU A 144 -3.95 16.87 19.15
N PRO A 145 -2.88 16.49 19.68
CA PRO A 145 -2.35 15.16 19.66
C PRO A 145 -3.25 14.32 20.54
N PRO A 146 -3.24 13.03 20.41
CA PRO A 146 -4.02 12.25 21.35
C PRO A 146 -3.54 12.59 22.75
N ALA A 147 -4.48 12.90 23.53
CA ALA A 147 -4.23 13.16 24.94
C ALA A 147 -3.56 11.96 25.59
#